data_894468d2d1bb5d17400ea6d6a6e7af66
#
_entry.id   894468d2d1bb5d17400ea6d6a6e7af66
#
_cell.length_a   1.000
_cell.length_b   1.000
_cell.length_c   1.000
_cell.angle_alpha   90.00
_cell.angle_beta   90.00
_cell.angle_gamma   90.00
#
_symmetry.space_group_name_H-M   'P 1'
#
loop_
_entity.id
_entity.type
_entity.pdbx_description
1 polymer ?
#
loop_
_entity_poly.entity_id
_entity_poly.type
_entity_poly.pdbx_seq_one_letter_code
_entity_poly.pdbx_strand_id
1 'polypeptide(L)'
;YTGFYSWLPMLYAWVLLPLTELFLKPDTHNMDSAEEELARKNRLYDYMLYIIVPFQYGALFYFLISMGQAGLTVWDKCGRVLSMGLLCGTFGINVAHELGHRVNRYEQLLAKALLATSLYVHFFIEHNKGHHKNVATPEDPSSARYNEPVYLFYFRTIIFSYLSAWKIANAACHKNGKPVFRLSNEMIQAHILQIALLLIIRFYFGTLITFYFIAAAFIGILLLETVNYIEHYGI
;
A
#
# COMPACT_ATOMS: atom_id res chain seq x y z
N TYR A 1 23.28 0.76 -8.41
CA TYR A 1 23.05 -0.51 -9.14
C TYR A 1 22.43 -0.21 -10.50
N THR A 2 22.90 -0.90 -11.55
CA THR A 2 22.50 -0.72 -12.96
C THR A 2 22.35 -2.09 -13.64
N GLY A 3 21.80 -2.11 -14.85
CA GLY A 3 21.61 -3.31 -15.63
C GLY A 3 20.70 -4.32 -14.93
N PHE A 4 21.09 -5.58 -14.95
CA PHE A 4 20.35 -6.69 -14.33
C PHE A 4 20.02 -6.46 -12.84
N TYR A 5 20.93 -5.83 -12.10
CA TYR A 5 20.74 -5.59 -10.65
C TYR A 5 19.56 -4.67 -10.32
N SER A 6 19.11 -3.82 -11.25
CA SER A 6 17.94 -2.97 -11.04
C SER A 6 16.61 -3.75 -11.00
N TRP A 7 16.63 -5.00 -11.48
CA TRP A 7 15.47 -5.90 -11.57
C TRP A 7 15.46 -6.98 -10.50
N LEU A 8 16.52 -7.10 -9.67
CA LEU A 8 16.62 -8.18 -8.67
C LEU A 8 15.38 -8.32 -7.76
N PRO A 9 14.79 -7.25 -7.22
CA PRO A 9 13.58 -7.39 -6.41
C PRO A 9 12.40 -8.01 -7.17
N MET A 10 12.24 -7.65 -8.45
CA MET A 10 11.19 -8.21 -9.31
C MET A 10 11.45 -9.69 -9.61
N LEU A 11 12.70 -10.04 -9.93
CA LEU A 11 13.09 -11.43 -10.19
C LEU A 11 12.96 -12.29 -8.93
N TYR A 12 13.31 -11.75 -7.77
CA TYR A 12 13.10 -12.41 -6.50
C TYR A 12 11.62 -12.71 -6.25
N ALA A 13 10.76 -11.69 -6.34
CA ALA A 13 9.35 -11.82 -5.98
C ALA A 13 8.54 -12.64 -7.00
N TRP A 14 8.82 -12.49 -8.32
CA TRP A 14 7.98 -13.06 -9.37
C TRP A 14 8.57 -14.29 -10.05
N VAL A 15 9.82 -14.61 -9.80
CA VAL A 15 10.48 -15.79 -10.37
C VAL A 15 10.98 -16.69 -9.26
N LEU A 16 11.86 -16.19 -8.39
CA LEU A 16 12.52 -17.04 -7.40
C LEU A 16 11.53 -17.57 -6.35
N LEU A 17 10.70 -16.72 -5.76
CA LEU A 17 9.70 -17.18 -4.76
C LEU A 17 8.73 -18.21 -5.35
N PRO A 18 8.03 -17.98 -6.47
CA PRO A 18 7.15 -18.99 -7.05
C PRO A 18 7.88 -20.30 -7.42
N LEU A 19 9.12 -20.21 -7.92
CA LEU A 19 9.91 -21.41 -8.22
C LEU A 19 10.26 -22.18 -6.93
N THR A 20 10.61 -21.49 -5.84
CA THR A 20 10.90 -22.18 -4.57
C THR A 20 9.66 -22.86 -4.00
N GLU A 21 8.47 -22.26 -4.13
CA GLU A 21 7.21 -22.85 -3.70
C GLU A 21 6.87 -24.16 -4.43
N LEU A 22 7.28 -24.31 -5.70
CA LEU A 22 7.08 -25.56 -6.45
C LEU A 22 7.90 -26.74 -5.86
N PHE A 23 9.00 -26.46 -5.19
CA PHE A 23 9.90 -27.49 -4.64
C PHE A 23 9.75 -27.69 -3.13
N LEU A 24 9.19 -26.70 -2.42
CA LEU A 24 8.96 -26.78 -0.99
C LEU A 24 7.61 -27.44 -0.70
N LYS A 25 7.58 -28.35 0.23
CA LYS A 25 6.31 -28.89 0.71
C LYS A 25 5.60 -27.82 1.54
N PRO A 26 4.29 -27.59 1.31
CA PRO A 26 3.54 -26.66 2.13
C PRO A 26 3.49 -27.19 3.58
N ASP A 27 3.67 -26.28 4.53
CA ASP A 27 3.38 -26.58 5.93
C ASP A 27 1.86 -26.54 6.11
N THR A 28 1.29 -27.69 6.45
CA THR A 28 -0.16 -27.86 6.70
C THR A 28 -0.52 -27.77 8.19
N HIS A 29 0.46 -27.48 9.06
CA HIS A 29 0.21 -27.30 10.48
C HIS A 29 -0.55 -25.98 10.71
N ASN A 30 -1.74 -26.09 11.29
CA ASN A 30 -2.47 -24.94 11.79
C ASN A 30 -2.25 -24.83 13.30
N MET A 31 -1.99 -23.62 13.78
CA MET A 31 -1.88 -23.37 15.22
C MET A 31 -3.16 -23.78 15.94
N ASP A 32 -3.03 -24.45 17.07
CA ASP A 32 -4.16 -24.62 17.96
C ASP A 32 -4.47 -23.30 18.72
N SER A 33 -5.60 -23.26 19.44
CA SER A 33 -6.03 -22.06 20.15
C SER A 33 -5.05 -21.59 21.23
N ALA A 34 -4.28 -22.50 21.83
CA ALA A 34 -3.28 -22.16 22.84
C ALA A 34 -2.01 -21.58 22.21
N GLU A 35 -1.57 -22.16 21.09
CA GLU A 35 -0.44 -21.64 20.28
C GLU A 35 -0.78 -20.26 19.71
N GLU A 36 -2.01 -20.06 19.21
CA GLU A 36 -2.47 -18.77 18.71
C GLU A 36 -2.46 -17.71 19.81
N GLU A 37 -2.90 -18.04 21.02
CA GLU A 37 -2.88 -17.11 22.16
C GLU A 37 -1.44 -16.72 22.56
N LEU A 38 -0.51 -17.66 22.53
CA LEU A 38 0.91 -17.42 22.77
C LEU A 38 1.52 -16.53 21.68
N ALA A 39 1.22 -16.80 20.41
CA ALA A 39 1.68 -16.01 19.29
C ALA A 39 1.17 -14.57 19.36
N ARG A 40 -0.09 -14.35 19.70
CA ARG A 40 -0.69 -13.01 19.89
C ARG A 40 0.00 -12.19 20.99
N LYS A 41 0.55 -12.85 22.04
CA LYS A 41 1.28 -12.18 23.13
C LYS A 41 2.74 -11.90 22.78
N ASN A 42 3.25 -12.47 21.70
CA ASN A 42 4.65 -12.34 21.32
C ASN A 42 4.90 -11.01 20.59
N ARG A 43 5.48 -10.06 21.28
CA ARG A 43 5.82 -8.73 20.74
C ARG A 43 6.85 -8.74 19.61
N LEU A 44 7.50 -9.87 19.34
CA LEU A 44 8.44 -9.98 18.23
C LEU A 44 7.73 -9.67 16.89
N TYR A 45 6.51 -10.16 16.71
CA TYR A 45 5.71 -9.88 15.51
C TYR A 45 5.41 -8.38 15.35
N ASP A 46 5.11 -7.69 16.45
CA ASP A 46 4.89 -6.24 16.44
C ASP A 46 6.16 -5.49 16.03
N TYR A 47 7.32 -5.85 16.59
CA TYR A 47 8.59 -5.23 16.24
C TYR A 47 8.99 -5.49 14.77
N MET A 48 8.67 -6.67 14.23
CA MET A 48 8.88 -6.97 12.82
C MET A 48 8.08 -6.03 11.91
N LEU A 49 6.82 -5.71 12.27
CA LEU A 49 6.03 -4.72 11.54
C LEU A 49 6.58 -3.30 11.69
N TYR A 50 7.03 -2.93 12.91
CA TYR A 50 7.53 -1.57 13.15
C TYR A 50 8.84 -1.28 12.42
N ILE A 51 9.75 -2.25 12.32
CA ILE A 51 11.03 -2.09 11.63
C ILE A 51 10.85 -1.86 10.12
N ILE A 52 9.74 -2.33 9.54
CA ILE A 52 9.43 -2.09 8.13
C ILE A 52 9.23 -0.60 7.84
N VAL A 53 8.74 0.18 8.80
CA VAL A 53 8.52 1.62 8.59
C VAL A 53 9.82 2.36 8.25
N PRO A 54 10.88 2.36 9.09
CA PRO A 54 12.14 2.98 8.73
C PRO A 54 12.79 2.33 7.50
N PHE A 55 12.61 1.02 7.28
CA PHE A 55 13.10 0.34 6.08
C PHE A 55 12.46 0.89 4.81
N GLN A 56 11.13 1.03 4.77
CA GLN A 56 10.40 1.57 3.63
C GLN A 56 10.81 3.01 3.30
N TYR A 57 10.98 3.86 4.33
CA TYR A 57 11.47 5.23 4.13
C TYR A 57 12.93 5.27 3.68
N GLY A 58 13.78 4.39 4.21
CA GLY A 58 15.16 4.21 3.76
C GLY A 58 15.23 3.78 2.29
N ALA A 59 14.38 2.82 1.89
CA ALA A 59 14.26 2.37 0.51
C ALA A 59 13.76 3.48 -0.43
N LEU A 60 12.76 4.24 -0.01
CA LEU A 60 12.27 5.40 -0.75
C LEU A 60 13.39 6.45 -0.93
N PHE A 61 14.08 6.81 0.14
CA PHE A 61 15.18 7.77 0.06
C PHE A 61 16.30 7.29 -0.86
N TYR A 62 16.68 6.02 -0.76
CA TYR A 62 17.66 5.40 -1.65
C TYR A 62 17.20 5.40 -3.11
N PHE A 63 15.92 5.08 -3.36
CA PHE A 63 15.33 5.16 -4.69
C PHE A 63 15.45 6.57 -5.26
N LEU A 64 15.04 7.60 -4.51
CA LEU A 64 15.08 8.99 -4.96
C LEU A 64 16.51 9.45 -5.32
N ILE A 65 17.50 9.15 -4.49
CA ILE A 65 18.91 9.44 -4.78
C ILE A 65 19.37 8.67 -6.02
N SER A 66 19.05 7.39 -6.09
CA SER A 66 19.50 6.53 -7.17
C SER A 66 18.94 6.98 -8.53
N MET A 67 17.71 7.47 -8.58
CA MET A 67 17.09 7.98 -9.81
C MET A 67 17.74 9.27 -10.32
N GLY A 68 18.45 10.01 -9.48
CA GLY A 68 19.23 11.20 -9.86
C GLY A 68 20.60 10.90 -10.46
N GLN A 69 21.04 9.66 -10.52
CA GLN A 69 22.35 9.30 -11.08
C GLN A 69 22.42 9.56 -12.59
N ALA A 70 23.56 10.09 -13.06
CA ALA A 70 23.82 10.25 -14.48
C ALA A 70 24.03 8.90 -15.19
N GLY A 71 23.72 8.84 -16.48
CA GLY A 71 23.99 7.65 -17.32
C GLY A 71 23.02 6.50 -17.16
N LEU A 72 21.90 6.65 -16.42
CA LEU A 72 20.87 5.63 -16.33
C LEU A 72 20.18 5.40 -17.67
N THR A 73 20.17 4.16 -18.11
CA THR A 73 19.38 3.72 -19.27
C THR A 73 17.88 3.68 -18.92
N VAL A 74 17.04 3.60 -19.94
CA VAL A 74 15.58 3.36 -19.74
C VAL A 74 15.36 2.06 -18.99
N TRP A 75 16.14 1.02 -19.28
CA TRP A 75 16.11 -0.28 -18.60
C TRP A 75 16.35 -0.16 -17.09
N ASP A 76 17.38 0.60 -16.70
CA ASP A 76 17.69 0.85 -15.29
C ASP A 76 16.56 1.58 -14.58
N LYS A 77 16.01 2.62 -15.22
CA LYS A 77 14.90 3.41 -14.67
C LYS A 77 13.65 2.55 -14.48
N CYS A 78 13.28 1.76 -15.48
CA CYS A 78 12.15 0.84 -15.38
C CYS A 78 12.35 -0.17 -14.24
N GLY A 79 13.50 -0.83 -14.16
CA GLY A 79 13.79 -1.79 -13.11
C GLY A 79 13.70 -1.17 -11.71
N ARG A 80 14.23 0.05 -11.51
CA ARG A 80 14.16 0.77 -10.23
C ARG A 80 12.72 1.18 -9.87
N VAL A 81 11.95 1.70 -10.83
CA VAL A 81 10.55 2.09 -10.63
C VAL A 81 9.69 0.89 -10.26
N LEU A 82 9.84 -0.23 -10.98
CA LEU A 82 9.11 -1.47 -10.69
C LEU A 82 9.50 -2.04 -9.32
N SER A 83 10.80 -2.07 -8.99
CA SER A 83 11.29 -2.53 -7.69
C SER A 83 10.77 -1.67 -6.54
N MET A 84 10.75 -0.34 -6.69
CA MET A 84 10.16 0.55 -5.68
C MET A 84 8.63 0.37 -5.62
N GLY A 85 7.97 0.16 -6.75
CA GLY A 85 6.54 -0.14 -6.81
C GLY A 85 6.18 -1.43 -6.05
N LEU A 86 7.00 -2.47 -6.20
CA LEU A 86 6.86 -3.70 -5.41
C LEU A 86 6.95 -3.40 -3.91
N LEU A 87 7.93 -2.61 -3.46
CA LEU A 87 8.06 -2.22 -2.06
C LEU A 87 6.88 -1.34 -1.58
N CYS A 88 6.37 -0.46 -2.44
CA CYS A 88 5.16 0.32 -2.15
C CYS A 88 3.93 -0.58 -1.92
N GLY A 89 3.76 -1.63 -2.72
CA GLY A 89 2.66 -2.59 -2.54
C GLY A 89 2.85 -3.46 -1.30
N THR A 90 4.03 -4.08 -1.16
CA THR A 90 4.29 -5.06 -0.09
C THR A 90 4.52 -4.41 1.27
N PHE A 91 5.44 -3.46 1.38
CA PHE A 91 5.78 -2.80 2.65
C PHE A 91 4.93 -1.56 2.89
N GLY A 92 4.70 -0.77 1.84
CA GLY A 92 3.93 0.46 1.93
C GLY A 92 2.45 0.22 2.23
N ILE A 93 1.80 -0.71 1.52
CA ILE A 93 0.36 -0.94 1.64
C ILE A 93 0.05 -2.16 2.51
N ASN A 94 0.63 -3.34 2.22
CA ASN A 94 0.23 -4.57 2.92
C ASN A 94 0.60 -4.54 4.42
N VAL A 95 1.80 -4.04 4.78
CA VAL A 95 2.16 -3.85 6.20
C VAL A 95 1.34 -2.74 6.85
N ALA A 96 1.02 -1.68 6.10
CA ALA A 96 0.12 -0.64 6.59
C ALA A 96 -1.31 -1.13 6.83
N HIS A 97 -1.79 -2.07 6.01
CA HIS A 97 -3.05 -2.76 6.19
C HIS A 97 -3.09 -3.46 7.56
N GLU A 98 -2.09 -4.29 7.87
CA GLU A 98 -1.98 -4.98 9.17
C GLU A 98 -1.91 -3.99 10.35
N LEU A 99 -1.07 -2.95 10.27
CA LEU A 99 -0.98 -1.93 11.31
C LEU A 99 -2.27 -1.09 11.42
N GLY A 100 -2.99 -0.93 10.32
CA GLY A 100 -4.25 -0.19 10.24
C GLY A 100 -5.40 -0.82 11.01
N HIS A 101 -5.38 -2.15 11.17
CA HIS A 101 -6.35 -2.91 11.97
C HIS A 101 -6.10 -2.83 13.47
N ARG A 102 -4.91 -2.38 13.89
CA ARG A 102 -4.57 -2.28 15.30
C ARG A 102 -5.37 -1.17 16.00
N VAL A 103 -5.68 -1.41 17.27
CA VAL A 103 -6.45 -0.46 18.10
C VAL A 103 -5.62 0.75 18.51
N ASN A 104 -4.30 0.59 18.64
CA ASN A 104 -3.40 1.61 19.15
C ASN A 104 -3.19 2.76 18.14
N ARG A 105 -3.34 3.99 18.60
CA ARG A 105 -3.20 5.18 17.74
C ARG A 105 -1.82 5.32 17.10
N TYR A 106 -0.75 4.91 17.80
CA TYR A 106 0.60 4.99 17.22
C TYR A 106 0.78 4.01 16.06
N GLU A 107 0.21 2.80 16.13
CA GLU A 107 0.24 1.83 15.03
C GLU A 107 -0.54 2.33 13.82
N GLN A 108 -1.70 2.96 14.05
CA GLN A 108 -2.47 3.62 13.00
C GLN A 108 -1.72 4.80 12.36
N LEU A 109 -0.89 5.53 13.15
CA LEU A 109 0.00 6.57 12.60
C LEU A 109 1.11 5.96 11.74
N LEU A 110 1.72 4.85 12.17
CA LEU A 110 2.70 4.10 11.39
C LEU A 110 2.08 3.59 10.08
N ALA A 111 0.84 3.06 10.13
CA ALA A 111 0.10 2.66 8.94
C ALA A 111 -0.08 3.82 7.94
N LYS A 112 -0.53 4.99 8.41
CA LYS A 112 -0.68 6.18 7.57
C LYS A 112 0.65 6.67 7.00
N ALA A 113 1.73 6.56 7.78
CA ALA A 113 3.08 6.88 7.31
C ALA A 113 3.52 5.94 6.18
N LEU A 114 3.32 4.63 6.31
CA LEU A 114 3.61 3.66 5.25
C LEU A 114 2.77 3.94 3.99
N LEU A 115 1.45 4.14 4.13
CA LEU A 115 0.55 4.47 3.02
C LEU A 115 0.95 5.76 2.30
N ALA A 116 1.56 6.72 2.99
CA ALA A 116 2.07 7.94 2.35
C ALA A 116 3.18 7.62 1.33
N THR A 117 4.01 6.60 1.57
CA THR A 117 5.05 6.17 0.60
C THR A 117 4.47 5.57 -0.68
N SER A 118 3.20 5.19 -0.66
CA SER A 118 2.44 4.66 -1.81
C SER A 118 1.40 5.66 -2.32
N LEU A 119 1.33 6.88 -1.78
CA LEU A 119 0.33 7.91 -2.09
C LEU A 119 -1.12 7.40 -1.96
N TYR A 120 -1.37 6.49 -1.03
CA TYR A 120 -2.65 5.79 -0.89
C TYR A 120 -3.24 5.89 0.53
N VAL A 121 -3.02 7.02 1.24
CA VAL A 121 -3.40 7.20 2.66
C VAL A 121 -4.92 7.04 2.88
N HIS A 122 -5.75 7.39 1.89
CA HIS A 122 -7.20 7.23 1.99
C HIS A 122 -7.66 5.76 2.08
N PHE A 123 -6.82 4.81 1.67
CA PHE A 123 -7.04 3.38 1.87
C PHE A 123 -7.31 3.04 3.34
N PHE A 124 -6.60 3.68 4.29
CA PHE A 124 -6.86 3.50 5.72
C PHE A 124 -8.33 3.75 6.11
N ILE A 125 -8.96 4.75 5.49
CA ILE A 125 -10.36 5.12 5.81
C ILE A 125 -11.33 4.14 5.16
N GLU A 126 -11.14 3.92 3.86
CA GLU A 126 -12.04 3.10 3.06
C GLU A 126 -11.97 1.64 3.49
N HIS A 127 -10.78 1.08 3.60
CA HIS A 127 -10.59 -0.31 3.95
C HIS A 127 -11.18 -0.66 5.33
N ASN A 128 -10.84 0.11 6.37
CA ASN A 128 -11.30 -0.19 7.73
C ASN A 128 -12.79 0.12 7.97
N LYS A 129 -13.39 1.06 7.25
CA LYS A 129 -14.75 1.56 7.53
C LYS A 129 -15.74 1.33 6.40
N GLY A 130 -15.25 1.07 5.17
CA GLY A 130 -16.04 0.80 3.98
C GLY A 130 -15.98 -0.67 3.57
N HIS A 131 -14.82 -1.13 3.10
CA HIS A 131 -14.60 -2.48 2.60
C HIS A 131 -14.97 -3.56 3.63
N HIS A 132 -14.44 -3.55 4.85
CA HIS A 132 -14.78 -4.55 5.88
C HIS A 132 -16.26 -4.62 6.24
N LYS A 133 -17.00 -3.53 6.04
CA LYS A 133 -18.43 -3.52 6.26
C LYS A 133 -19.21 -4.11 5.09
N ASN A 134 -18.73 -3.89 3.87
CA ASN A 134 -19.48 -4.13 2.64
C ASN A 134 -18.86 -5.24 1.78
N VAL A 135 -17.77 -5.88 2.23
CA VAL A 135 -17.07 -6.94 1.48
C VAL A 135 -18.06 -7.97 0.95
N ALA A 136 -17.85 -8.44 -0.28
CA ALA A 136 -18.72 -9.36 -0.98
C ALA A 136 -20.16 -8.84 -1.23
N THR A 137 -20.35 -7.51 -1.32
CA THR A 137 -21.60 -6.89 -1.76
C THR A 137 -21.37 -5.95 -2.93
N PRO A 138 -22.42 -5.60 -3.72
CA PRO A 138 -22.31 -4.64 -4.82
C PRO A 138 -21.88 -3.23 -4.40
N GLU A 139 -22.03 -2.89 -3.13
CA GLU A 139 -21.66 -1.61 -2.54
C GLU A 139 -20.17 -1.48 -2.27
N ASP A 140 -19.44 -2.61 -2.23
CA ASP A 140 -17.99 -2.61 -2.02
C ASP A 140 -17.25 -2.33 -3.33
N PRO A 141 -16.51 -1.21 -3.42
CA PRO A 141 -15.73 -0.92 -4.62
C PRO A 141 -14.56 -1.89 -4.84
N SER A 142 -14.06 -2.53 -3.77
CA SER A 142 -12.90 -3.42 -3.81
C SER A 142 -13.25 -4.88 -4.08
N SER A 143 -14.53 -5.22 -4.23
CA SER A 143 -14.98 -6.54 -4.64
C SER A 143 -15.20 -6.60 -6.16
N ALA A 144 -14.59 -7.59 -6.82
CA ALA A 144 -14.69 -7.76 -8.27
C ALA A 144 -16.00 -8.46 -8.67
N ARG A 145 -16.65 -7.94 -9.70
CA ARG A 145 -17.90 -8.50 -10.21
C ARG A 145 -17.64 -9.73 -11.06
N TYR A 146 -18.61 -10.63 -11.13
CA TYR A 146 -18.53 -11.76 -12.03
C TYR A 146 -18.37 -11.29 -13.50
N ASN A 147 -17.42 -11.89 -14.22
CA ASN A 147 -17.01 -11.50 -15.60
C ASN A 147 -16.45 -10.07 -15.74
N GLU A 148 -16.10 -9.38 -14.66
CA GLU A 148 -15.43 -8.08 -14.76
C GLU A 148 -13.95 -8.29 -15.16
N PRO A 149 -13.47 -7.72 -16.28
CA PRO A 149 -12.05 -7.76 -16.61
C PRO A 149 -11.22 -6.97 -15.60
N VAL A 150 -10.06 -7.48 -15.21
CA VAL A 150 -9.17 -6.85 -14.20
C VAL A 150 -8.85 -5.39 -14.53
N TYR A 151 -8.69 -5.03 -15.79
CA TYR A 151 -8.39 -3.64 -16.19
C TYR A 151 -9.54 -2.68 -15.89
N LEU A 152 -10.80 -3.11 -16.08
CA LEU A 152 -11.97 -2.31 -15.72
C LEU A 152 -12.14 -2.24 -14.21
N PHE A 153 -11.86 -3.35 -13.52
CA PHE A 153 -11.84 -3.37 -12.07
C PHE A 153 -10.86 -2.35 -11.50
N TYR A 154 -9.62 -2.23 -12.00
CA TYR A 154 -8.65 -1.23 -11.52
C TYR A 154 -9.21 0.19 -11.58
N PHE A 155 -9.79 0.60 -12.69
CA PHE A 155 -10.40 1.93 -12.81
C PHE A 155 -11.55 2.12 -11.84
N ARG A 156 -12.42 1.12 -11.74
CA ARG A 156 -13.60 1.17 -10.88
C ARG A 156 -13.17 1.24 -9.41
N THR A 157 -12.35 0.32 -8.96
CA THR A 157 -11.95 0.22 -7.56
C THR A 157 -11.22 1.49 -7.10
N ILE A 158 -10.19 1.95 -7.82
CA ILE A 158 -9.40 3.13 -7.44
C ILE A 158 -10.30 4.38 -7.32
N ILE A 159 -11.18 4.61 -8.29
CA ILE A 159 -12.05 5.79 -8.28
C ILE A 159 -13.11 5.69 -7.19
N PHE A 160 -13.81 4.58 -7.09
CA PHE A 160 -14.92 4.46 -6.15
C PHE A 160 -14.46 4.27 -4.71
N SER A 161 -13.32 3.63 -4.45
CA SER A 161 -12.72 3.59 -3.10
C SER A 161 -12.33 4.98 -2.61
N TYR A 162 -11.76 5.81 -3.50
CA TYR A 162 -11.47 7.20 -3.17
C TYR A 162 -12.75 8.01 -2.85
N LEU A 163 -13.81 7.86 -3.65
CA LEU A 163 -15.09 8.53 -3.40
C LEU A 163 -15.77 8.00 -2.13
N SER A 164 -15.68 6.69 -1.88
CA SER A 164 -16.17 6.05 -0.65
C SER A 164 -15.45 6.62 0.58
N ALA A 165 -14.12 6.73 0.55
CA ALA A 165 -13.34 7.32 1.63
C ALA A 165 -13.80 8.75 1.96
N TRP A 166 -14.05 9.59 0.95
CA TRP A 166 -14.62 10.93 1.15
C TRP A 166 -16.00 10.89 1.80
N LYS A 167 -16.89 10.03 1.32
CA LYS A 167 -18.25 9.86 1.87
C LYS A 167 -18.18 9.45 3.34
N ILE A 168 -17.32 8.48 3.69
CA ILE A 168 -17.13 8.00 5.05
C ILE A 168 -16.61 9.11 5.97
N ALA A 169 -15.53 9.81 5.55
CA ALA A 169 -14.92 10.86 6.34
C ALA A 169 -15.87 12.06 6.56
N ASN A 170 -16.62 12.44 5.53
CA ASN A 170 -17.62 13.51 5.63
C ASN A 170 -18.78 13.13 6.57
N ALA A 171 -19.29 11.91 6.47
CA ALA A 171 -20.32 11.40 7.37
C ALA A 171 -19.85 11.39 8.83
N ALA A 172 -18.59 11.04 9.08
CA ALA A 172 -18.00 11.10 10.42
C ALA A 172 -17.91 12.55 10.95
N CYS A 173 -17.57 13.52 10.09
CA CYS A 173 -17.59 14.93 10.46
C CYS A 173 -19.00 15.40 10.83
N HIS A 174 -20.00 15.12 10.00
CA HIS A 174 -21.39 15.49 10.26
C HIS A 174 -21.91 14.87 11.57
N LYS A 175 -21.66 13.58 11.81
CA LYS A 175 -22.05 12.89 13.04
C LYS A 175 -21.49 13.56 14.29
N ASN A 176 -20.28 14.13 14.20
CA ASN A 176 -19.61 14.80 15.31
C ASN A 176 -19.83 16.32 15.34
N GLY A 177 -20.74 16.87 14.54
CA GLY A 177 -21.00 18.30 14.45
C GLY A 177 -19.81 19.13 13.97
N LYS A 178 -18.89 18.52 13.20
CA LYS A 178 -17.67 19.17 12.71
C LYS A 178 -17.80 19.56 11.24
N PRO A 179 -17.24 20.71 10.84
CA PRO A 179 -17.22 21.10 9.42
C PRO A 179 -16.38 20.11 8.60
N VAL A 180 -16.85 19.84 7.37
CA VAL A 180 -16.20 18.91 6.43
C VAL A 180 -14.81 19.42 5.96
N PHE A 181 -14.69 20.73 5.68
CA PHE A 181 -13.44 21.34 5.22
C PHE A 181 -12.58 21.86 6.38
N ARG A 182 -12.16 20.95 7.26
CA ARG A 182 -11.25 21.23 8.38
C ARG A 182 -10.27 20.08 8.59
N LEU A 183 -9.18 20.34 9.33
CA LEU A 183 -8.21 19.34 9.77
C LEU A 183 -8.80 18.20 10.60
N SER A 184 -10.05 18.34 11.09
CA SER A 184 -10.76 17.23 11.71
C SER A 184 -11.25 16.15 10.74
N ASN A 185 -11.24 16.42 9.43
CA ASN A 185 -11.58 15.45 8.40
C ASN A 185 -10.36 14.60 8.03
N GLU A 186 -10.48 13.28 8.16
CA GLU A 186 -9.37 12.35 7.90
C GLU A 186 -8.92 12.41 6.43
N MET A 187 -9.81 12.68 5.46
CA MET A 187 -9.41 12.85 4.06
C MET A 187 -8.57 14.10 3.83
N ILE A 188 -8.89 15.22 4.51
CA ILE A 188 -8.06 16.43 4.45
C ILE A 188 -6.67 16.14 5.02
N GLN A 189 -6.57 15.43 6.15
CA GLN A 189 -5.28 15.02 6.72
C GLN A 189 -4.49 14.14 5.76
N ALA A 190 -5.14 13.16 5.12
CA ALA A 190 -4.53 12.28 4.12
C ALA A 190 -3.94 13.07 2.96
N HIS A 191 -4.69 14.02 2.40
CA HIS A 191 -4.21 14.87 1.29
C HIS A 191 -3.04 15.76 1.71
N ILE A 192 -3.12 16.39 2.88
CA ILE A 192 -2.03 17.25 3.38
C ILE A 192 -0.75 16.43 3.51
N LEU A 193 -0.82 15.21 4.08
CA LEU A 193 0.34 14.34 4.23
C LEU A 193 0.95 13.96 2.88
N GLN A 194 0.13 13.55 1.91
CA GLN A 194 0.59 13.15 0.57
C GLN A 194 1.15 14.34 -0.22
N ILE A 195 0.46 15.49 -0.19
CA ILE A 195 0.92 16.71 -0.86
C ILE A 195 2.23 17.20 -0.24
N ALA A 196 2.35 17.20 1.09
CA ALA A 196 3.58 17.58 1.77
C ALA A 196 4.76 16.68 1.35
N LEU A 197 4.57 15.37 1.29
CA LEU A 197 5.58 14.43 0.81
C LEU A 197 5.98 14.72 -0.64
N LEU A 198 5.00 14.91 -1.52
CA LEU A 198 5.27 15.23 -2.94
C LEU A 198 6.02 16.56 -3.10
N LEU A 199 5.66 17.58 -2.32
CA LEU A 199 6.36 18.88 -2.34
C LEU A 199 7.79 18.75 -1.81
N ILE A 200 8.02 17.97 -0.77
CA ILE A 200 9.37 17.68 -0.26
C ILE A 200 10.20 16.99 -1.34
N ILE A 201 9.67 15.93 -1.94
CA ILE A 201 10.38 15.20 -3.01
C ILE A 201 10.65 16.14 -4.20
N ARG A 202 9.66 16.93 -4.60
CA ARG A 202 9.78 17.89 -5.70
C ARG A 202 10.85 18.94 -5.44
N PHE A 203 10.92 19.44 -4.21
CA PHE A 203 11.87 20.48 -3.82
C PHE A 203 13.32 19.96 -3.81
N TYR A 204 13.55 18.80 -3.21
CA TYR A 204 14.91 18.26 -3.03
C TYR A 204 15.42 17.46 -4.24
N PHE A 205 14.56 16.76 -4.97
CA PHE A 205 14.94 15.83 -6.04
C PHE A 205 14.49 16.29 -7.44
N GLY A 206 13.61 17.27 -7.53
CA GLY A 206 13.14 17.80 -8.80
C GLY A 206 11.96 17.05 -9.41
N THR A 207 11.39 17.66 -10.47
CA THR A 207 10.12 17.21 -11.08
C THR A 207 10.18 15.79 -11.64
N LEU A 208 11.25 15.47 -12.36
CA LEU A 208 11.36 14.17 -13.04
C LEU A 208 11.39 13.01 -12.04
N ILE A 209 12.14 13.16 -10.95
CA ILE A 209 12.22 12.11 -9.90
C ILE A 209 10.88 11.99 -9.17
N THR A 210 10.16 13.10 -8.98
CA THR A 210 8.80 13.06 -8.43
C THR A 210 7.86 12.24 -9.32
N PHE A 211 7.94 12.37 -10.65
CA PHE A 211 7.14 11.53 -11.56
C PHE A 211 7.52 10.05 -11.48
N TYR A 212 8.79 9.71 -11.33
CA TYR A 212 9.19 8.32 -11.12
C TYR A 212 8.66 7.76 -9.80
N PHE A 213 8.63 8.57 -8.74
CA PHE A 213 8.02 8.18 -7.47
C PHE A 213 6.51 7.95 -7.60
N ILE A 214 5.79 8.87 -8.28
CA ILE A 214 4.35 8.71 -8.54
C ILE A 214 4.09 7.42 -9.33
N ALA A 215 4.91 7.12 -10.35
CA ALA A 215 4.79 5.89 -11.12
C ALA A 215 5.02 4.64 -10.24
N ALA A 216 6.03 4.65 -9.36
CA ALA A 216 6.28 3.56 -8.43
C ALA A 216 5.11 3.38 -7.43
N ALA A 217 4.60 4.47 -6.85
CA ALA A 217 3.43 4.44 -5.97
C ALA A 217 2.21 3.85 -6.69
N PHE A 218 1.96 4.24 -7.92
CA PHE A 218 0.86 3.70 -8.74
C PHE A 218 0.99 2.20 -9.00
N ILE A 219 2.20 1.70 -9.26
CA ILE A 219 2.47 0.26 -9.39
C ILE A 219 2.13 -0.47 -8.08
N GLY A 220 2.49 0.10 -6.93
CA GLY A 220 2.12 -0.46 -5.62
C GLY A 220 0.61 -0.55 -5.42
N ILE A 221 -0.14 0.47 -5.85
CA ILE A 221 -1.61 0.46 -5.84
C ILE A 221 -2.15 -0.65 -6.76
N LEU A 222 -1.65 -0.79 -7.98
CA LEU A 222 -2.09 -1.84 -8.89
C LEU A 222 -1.82 -3.25 -8.35
N LEU A 223 -0.71 -3.44 -7.62
CA LEU A 223 -0.44 -4.72 -6.95
C LEU A 223 -1.49 -5.04 -5.88
N LEU A 224 -1.85 -4.07 -5.03
CA LEU A 224 -2.93 -4.24 -4.06
C LEU A 224 -4.25 -4.58 -4.76
N GLU A 225 -4.63 -3.81 -5.79
CA GLU A 225 -5.90 -4.03 -6.48
C GLU A 225 -5.92 -5.36 -7.25
N THR A 226 -4.75 -5.90 -7.65
CA THR A 226 -4.66 -7.26 -8.20
C THR A 226 -5.00 -8.30 -7.13
N VAL A 227 -4.53 -8.12 -5.92
CA VAL A 227 -4.86 -9.00 -4.78
C VAL A 227 -6.35 -8.92 -4.47
N ASN A 228 -6.91 -7.71 -4.34
CA ASN A 228 -8.35 -7.50 -4.15
C ASN A 228 -9.20 -8.17 -5.23
N TYR A 229 -8.76 -8.07 -6.51
CA TYR A 229 -9.44 -8.72 -7.61
C TYR A 229 -9.50 -10.24 -7.46
N ILE A 230 -8.38 -10.87 -7.05
CA ILE A 230 -8.28 -12.32 -6.90
C ILE A 230 -9.07 -12.81 -5.67
N GLU A 231 -8.92 -12.11 -4.54
CA GLU A 231 -9.53 -12.51 -3.27
C GLU A 231 -11.05 -12.32 -3.25
N HIS A 232 -11.57 -11.31 -3.96
CA HIS A 232 -12.98 -10.92 -3.91
C HIS A 232 -13.66 -11.02 -5.29
N TYR A 233 -13.25 -11.97 -6.11
CA TYR A 233 -13.83 -12.17 -7.44
C TYR A 233 -15.15 -12.94 -7.38
N GLY A 234 -16.14 -12.46 -8.14
CA GLY A 234 -17.32 -13.27 -8.46
C GLY A 234 -18.59 -12.89 -7.70
N ILE A 235 -18.74 -11.62 -7.31
CA ILE A 235 -19.98 -11.08 -6.73
C ILE A 235 -21.01 -10.82 -7.83
#